data_b886ca08d2d663f83aa36fcaca898b6d
#
_entry.id   b886ca08d2d663f83aa36fcaca898b6d
#
_cell.length_a   1.000
_cell.length_b   1.000
_cell.length_c   1.000
_cell.angle_alpha   90.00
_cell.angle_beta   90.00
_cell.angle_gamma   90.00
#
_symmetry.space_group_name_H-M   'P 1'
#
loop_
_entity.id
_entity.type
_entity.pdbx_description
1 polymer ?
#
loop_
_entity_poly.entity_id
_entity_poly.type
_entity_poly.pdbx_seq_one_letter_code
_entity_poly.pdbx_strand_id
1 'polypeptide(L)'
;MANIIIRNLTKKYGSAIALNNVSLEIDSGEFLVLLGPSGCGKTTLLRCLAGLETPDEGEIIIGDTVMFSSSDKIMTHPGKRDLGMVFQSYALWPHMTVRDNVKFGLDVLKTPANISKETLDNVLLNLGMDKFA
;
A
#
# COMPACT_ATOMS: atom_id res chain seq x y z
N MET A 1 -12.38 -5.99 -5.61
CA MET A 1 -10.90 -5.88 -5.49
C MET A 1 -10.29 -6.27 -6.82
N ALA A 2 -9.17 -5.66 -7.21
CA ALA A 2 -8.48 -6.01 -8.44
C ALA A 2 -7.43 -7.10 -8.18
N ASN A 3 -7.13 -7.93 -9.18
CA ASN A 3 -5.98 -8.82 -9.16
C ASN A 3 -4.69 -8.02 -9.31
N ILE A 4 -3.56 -8.58 -8.90
CA ILE A 4 -2.24 -7.97 -9.03
C ILE A 4 -1.33 -8.94 -9.78
N ILE A 5 -0.65 -8.44 -10.80
CA ILE A 5 0.32 -9.21 -11.57
C ILE A 5 1.66 -8.49 -11.50
N ILE A 6 2.68 -9.22 -11.11
CA ILE A 6 4.08 -8.79 -11.07
C ILE A 6 4.86 -9.67 -12.04
N ARG A 7 5.63 -9.04 -12.92
CA ARG A 7 6.45 -9.76 -13.90
C ARG A 7 7.89 -9.27 -13.87
N ASN A 8 8.80 -10.20 -13.64
CA ASN A 8 10.25 -10.00 -13.72
C ASN A 8 10.74 -8.77 -12.94
N LEU A 9 10.16 -8.51 -11.77
CA LEU A 9 10.44 -7.32 -10.98
C LEU A 9 11.83 -7.41 -10.35
N THR A 10 12.67 -6.43 -10.62
CA THR A 10 14.03 -6.32 -10.08
C THR A 10 14.20 -4.97 -9.42
N LYS A 11 14.79 -4.96 -8.22
CA LYS A 11 15.16 -3.74 -7.51
C LYS A 11 16.56 -3.90 -6.89
N LYS A 12 17.41 -2.93 -7.18
CA LYS A 12 18.80 -2.88 -6.69
C LYS A 12 19.00 -1.60 -5.86
N TYR A 13 19.84 -1.73 -4.85
CA TYR A 13 20.37 -0.61 -4.06
C TYR A 13 21.89 -0.67 -4.13
N GLY A 14 22.49 0.08 -5.07
CA GLY A 14 23.92 -0.04 -5.39
C GLY A 14 24.25 -1.45 -5.87
N SER A 15 25.13 -2.14 -5.16
CA SER A 15 25.51 -3.55 -5.46
C SER A 15 24.56 -4.60 -4.86
N ALA A 16 23.67 -4.20 -3.94
CA ALA A 16 22.74 -5.11 -3.29
C ALA A 16 21.47 -5.27 -4.13
N ILE A 17 21.08 -6.51 -4.39
CA ILE A 17 19.84 -6.85 -5.09
C ILE A 17 18.78 -7.19 -4.04
N ALA A 18 17.77 -6.31 -3.90
CA ALA A 18 16.67 -6.51 -2.98
C ALA A 18 15.56 -7.38 -3.57
N LEU A 19 15.25 -7.21 -4.85
CA LEU A 19 14.35 -8.08 -5.62
C LEU A 19 15.08 -8.54 -6.88
N ASN A 20 15.07 -9.84 -7.12
CA ASN A 20 15.75 -10.43 -8.25
C ASN A 20 14.78 -11.21 -9.13
N ASN A 21 14.29 -10.55 -10.19
CA ASN A 21 13.44 -11.15 -11.19
C ASN A 21 12.20 -11.85 -10.60
N VAL A 22 11.50 -11.15 -9.70
CA VAL A 22 10.33 -11.68 -9.00
C VAL A 22 9.10 -11.62 -9.90
N SER A 23 8.40 -12.75 -10.03
CA SER A 23 7.11 -12.83 -10.71
C SER A 23 6.09 -13.48 -9.79
N LEU A 24 4.89 -12.88 -9.73
CA LEU A 24 3.83 -13.27 -8.80
C LEU A 24 2.47 -12.83 -9.36
N GLU A 25 1.47 -13.66 -9.20
CA GLU A 25 0.07 -13.31 -9.46
C GLU A 25 -0.72 -13.46 -8.16
N ILE A 26 -1.58 -12.48 -7.89
CA ILE A 26 -2.45 -12.44 -6.72
C ILE A 26 -3.86 -12.23 -7.22
N ASP A 27 -4.74 -13.17 -6.93
CA ASP A 27 -6.13 -13.11 -7.35
C ASP A 27 -6.94 -12.07 -6.56
N SER A 28 -8.01 -11.61 -7.17
CA SER A 28 -8.94 -10.70 -6.48
C SER A 28 -9.52 -11.34 -5.22
N GLY A 29 -9.34 -10.68 -4.08
CA GLY A 29 -9.82 -11.17 -2.78
C GLY A 29 -8.90 -12.19 -2.10
N GLU A 30 -7.76 -12.53 -2.70
CA GLU A 30 -6.77 -13.42 -2.11
C GLU A 30 -6.08 -12.79 -0.90
N PHE A 31 -5.80 -13.61 0.12
CA PHE A 31 -4.97 -13.28 1.27
C PHE A 31 -3.60 -13.93 1.10
N LEU A 32 -2.64 -13.15 0.64
CA LEU A 32 -1.27 -13.61 0.41
C LEU A 32 -0.37 -13.25 1.59
N VAL A 33 0.48 -14.18 2.02
CA VAL A 33 1.48 -13.97 3.07
C VAL A 33 2.88 -14.10 2.48
N LEU A 34 3.72 -13.07 2.71
CA LEU A 34 5.14 -13.08 2.36
C LEU A 34 5.96 -13.47 3.59
N LEU A 35 6.68 -14.58 3.50
CA LEU A 35 7.55 -15.08 4.57
C LEU A 35 9.02 -15.04 4.13
N GLY A 36 9.89 -14.77 5.09
CA GLY A 36 11.32 -14.78 4.89
C GLY A 36 12.06 -14.01 5.97
N PRO A 37 13.40 -14.18 6.06
CA PRO A 37 14.22 -13.47 7.03
C PRO A 37 14.24 -11.97 6.80
N SER A 38 14.69 -11.22 7.80
CA SER A 38 14.88 -9.76 7.67
C SER A 38 15.85 -9.47 6.51
N GLY A 39 15.53 -8.47 5.70
CA GLY A 39 16.35 -8.05 4.56
C GLY A 39 16.19 -8.90 3.28
N CYS A 40 15.22 -9.83 3.22
CA CYS A 40 14.98 -10.64 2.01
C CYS A 40 14.09 -9.96 0.94
N GLY A 41 13.76 -8.68 1.10
CA GLY A 41 13.03 -7.90 0.09
C GLY A 41 11.51 -7.80 0.27
N LYS A 42 10.90 -8.35 1.31
CA LYS A 42 9.44 -8.28 1.55
C LYS A 42 8.92 -6.84 1.57
N THR A 43 9.54 -5.99 2.38
CA THR A 43 9.16 -4.56 2.46
C THR A 43 9.41 -3.83 1.16
N THR A 44 10.51 -4.13 0.47
CA THR A 44 10.82 -3.56 -0.85
C THR A 44 9.74 -3.91 -1.87
N LEU A 45 9.29 -5.17 -1.90
CA LEU A 45 8.20 -5.59 -2.79
C LEU A 45 6.90 -4.82 -2.51
N LEU A 46 6.50 -4.72 -1.24
CA LEU A 46 5.30 -3.97 -0.86
C LEU A 46 5.41 -2.48 -1.21
N ARG A 47 6.58 -1.88 -1.02
CA ARG A 47 6.82 -0.47 -1.40
C ARG A 47 6.79 -0.27 -2.92
N CYS A 48 7.31 -1.21 -3.69
CA CYS A 48 7.22 -1.18 -5.15
C CYS A 48 5.76 -1.27 -5.62
N LEU A 49 4.96 -2.15 -5.02
CA LEU A 49 3.52 -2.25 -5.31
C LEU A 49 2.78 -0.96 -5.00
N ALA A 50 3.04 -0.37 -3.84
CA ALA A 50 2.42 0.90 -3.43
C ALA A 50 2.91 2.12 -4.23
N GLY A 51 3.97 1.99 -5.03
CA GLY A 51 4.58 3.10 -5.78
C GLY A 51 5.48 4.01 -4.94
N LEU A 52 5.82 3.59 -3.73
CA LEU A 52 6.74 4.31 -2.82
C LEU A 52 8.21 4.04 -3.13
N GLU A 53 8.46 3.04 -3.95
CA GLU A 53 9.79 2.67 -4.46
C GLU A 53 9.68 2.37 -5.95
N THR A 54 10.65 2.83 -6.74
CA THR A 54 10.70 2.58 -8.18
C THR A 54 11.53 1.34 -8.46
N PRO A 55 10.97 0.28 -9.05
CA PRO A 55 11.77 -0.86 -9.53
C PRO A 55 12.75 -0.43 -10.63
N ASP A 56 13.82 -1.21 -10.82
CA ASP A 56 14.75 -1.00 -11.91
C ASP A 56 14.28 -1.69 -13.21
N GLU A 57 13.67 -2.86 -13.07
CA GLU A 57 13.17 -3.66 -14.20
C GLU A 57 11.84 -4.33 -13.85
N GLY A 58 11.08 -4.69 -14.87
CA GLY A 58 9.87 -5.48 -14.76
C GLY A 58 8.58 -4.69 -14.97
N GLU A 59 7.49 -5.27 -14.52
CA GLU A 59 6.15 -4.74 -14.70
C GLU A 59 5.27 -5.02 -13.48
N ILE A 60 4.39 -4.07 -13.16
CA ILE A 60 3.33 -4.22 -12.15
C ILE A 60 2.01 -3.82 -12.78
N ILE A 61 1.02 -4.71 -12.72
CA ILE A 61 -0.33 -4.50 -13.23
C ILE A 61 -1.31 -4.69 -12.08
N ILE A 62 -2.25 -3.77 -11.92
CA ILE A 62 -3.34 -3.85 -10.93
C ILE A 62 -4.66 -3.75 -11.69
N GLY A 63 -5.45 -4.81 -11.63
CA GLY A 63 -6.61 -4.95 -12.51
C GLY A 63 -6.19 -4.94 -13.97
N ASP A 64 -6.75 -4.04 -14.75
CA ASP A 64 -6.45 -3.88 -16.18
C ASP A 64 -5.45 -2.74 -16.45
N THR A 65 -4.85 -2.16 -15.40
CA THR A 65 -4.00 -0.97 -15.52
C THR A 65 -2.55 -1.29 -15.17
N VAL A 66 -1.64 -0.95 -16.08
CA VAL A 66 -0.19 -1.00 -15.83
C VAL A 66 0.20 0.14 -14.89
N MET A 67 0.70 -0.21 -13.73
CA MET A 67 1.15 0.75 -12.70
C MET A 67 2.64 1.08 -12.80
N PHE A 68 3.42 0.10 -13.24
CA PHE A 68 4.84 0.24 -13.53
C PHE A 68 5.20 -0.61 -14.75
N SER A 69 6.01 -0.07 -15.64
CA SER A 69 6.66 -0.81 -16.72
C SER A 69 7.99 -0.16 -17.05
N SER A 70 9.07 -0.91 -16.94
CA SER A 70 10.41 -0.43 -17.31
C SER A 70 10.56 -0.25 -18.82
N SER A 71 9.93 -1.12 -19.61
CA SER A 71 9.97 -1.05 -21.09
C SER A 71 9.19 0.15 -21.63
N ASP A 72 7.99 0.40 -21.10
CA ASP A 72 7.08 1.45 -21.55
C ASP A 72 7.30 2.78 -20.81
N LYS A 73 8.23 2.80 -19.86
CA LYS A 73 8.54 3.97 -19.01
C LYS A 73 7.32 4.50 -18.26
N ILE A 74 6.50 3.57 -17.74
CA ILE A 74 5.33 3.88 -16.93
C ILE A 74 5.70 3.81 -15.46
N MET A 75 5.34 4.87 -14.71
CA MET A 75 5.43 4.91 -13.25
C MET A 75 4.24 5.69 -12.70
N THR A 76 3.20 4.98 -12.31
CA THR A 76 1.99 5.58 -11.75
C THR A 76 2.24 6.04 -10.32
N HIS A 77 1.86 7.28 -10.04
CA HIS A 77 1.96 7.88 -8.70
C HIS A 77 1.22 7.04 -7.64
N PRO A 78 1.74 6.89 -6.40
CA PRO A 78 1.11 6.11 -5.34
C PRO A 78 -0.36 6.41 -5.11
N GLY A 79 -0.74 7.69 -5.07
CA GLY A 79 -2.12 8.12 -4.87
C GLY A 79 -3.12 7.73 -5.98
N LYS A 80 -2.63 7.20 -7.11
CA LYS A 80 -3.46 6.74 -8.23
C LYS A 80 -3.52 5.22 -8.36
N ARG A 81 -2.92 4.49 -7.41
CA ARG A 81 -2.88 3.02 -7.46
C ARG A 81 -4.06 2.36 -6.76
N ASP A 82 -4.86 3.12 -6.03
CA ASP A 82 -6.01 2.63 -5.25
C ASP A 82 -5.62 1.50 -4.27
N LEU A 83 -4.44 1.64 -3.66
CA LEU A 83 -3.90 0.73 -2.66
C LEU A 83 -3.73 1.45 -1.33
N GLY A 84 -4.16 0.80 -0.25
CA GLY A 84 -3.81 1.18 1.12
C GLY A 84 -2.57 0.45 1.59
N MET A 85 -1.75 1.09 2.42
CA MET A 85 -0.58 0.48 3.03
C MET A 85 -0.57 0.71 4.53
N VAL A 86 -0.35 -0.35 5.31
CA VAL A 86 -0.11 -0.27 6.75
C VAL A 86 1.39 -0.35 6.99
N PHE A 87 1.95 0.73 7.54
CA PHE A 87 3.39 0.83 7.81
C PHE A 87 3.74 0.17 9.15
N GLN A 88 4.95 -0.40 9.23
CA GLN A 88 5.48 -0.97 10.47
C GLN A 88 5.65 0.06 11.59
N SER A 89 5.88 1.33 11.25
CA SER A 89 5.96 2.47 12.16
C SER A 89 4.60 3.10 12.50
N TYR A 90 3.50 2.48 12.04
CA TYR A 90 2.11 2.95 12.19
C TYR A 90 1.78 4.28 11.50
N ALA A 91 2.77 5.06 11.06
CA ALA A 91 2.63 6.32 10.30
C ALA A 91 1.63 7.33 10.91
N LEU A 92 1.62 7.44 12.24
CA LEU A 92 0.75 8.38 12.95
C LEU A 92 1.18 9.83 12.72
N TRP A 93 0.21 10.72 12.58
CA TRP A 93 0.39 12.16 12.56
C TRP A 93 0.46 12.67 14.01
N PRO A 94 1.65 13.02 14.54
CA PRO A 94 1.82 13.31 15.98
C PRO A 94 1.16 14.63 16.42
N HIS A 95 0.84 15.50 15.47
CA HIS A 95 0.16 16.78 15.72
C HIS A 95 -1.37 16.67 15.64
N MET A 96 -1.89 15.50 15.31
CA MET A 96 -3.32 15.24 15.24
C MET A 96 -3.83 14.43 16.41
N THR A 97 -5.10 14.62 16.77
CA THR A 97 -5.77 13.77 17.77
C THR A 97 -5.95 12.34 17.25
N VAL A 98 -6.32 11.40 18.12
CA VAL A 98 -6.67 10.03 17.71
C VAL A 98 -7.82 10.07 16.70
N ARG A 99 -8.86 10.85 16.98
CA ARG A 99 -10.01 11.03 16.09
C ARG A 99 -9.60 11.56 14.71
N ASP A 100 -8.73 12.57 14.66
CA ASP A 100 -8.29 13.18 13.41
C ASP A 100 -7.40 12.23 12.59
N ASN A 101 -6.54 11.45 13.24
CA ASN A 101 -5.74 10.42 12.57
C ASN A 101 -6.63 9.37 11.87
N VAL A 102 -7.67 8.89 12.57
CA VAL A 102 -8.61 7.91 11.98
C VAL A 102 -9.48 8.55 10.90
N LYS A 103 -9.91 9.80 11.11
CA LYS A 103 -10.77 10.54 10.17
C LYS A 103 -10.04 10.91 8.88
N PHE A 104 -8.73 11.09 8.90
CA PHE A 104 -7.93 11.59 7.78
C PHE A 104 -8.21 10.84 6.47
N GLY A 105 -8.28 9.51 6.50
CA GLY A 105 -8.59 8.72 5.32
C GLY A 105 -9.99 9.00 4.74
N LEU A 106 -10.98 9.21 5.61
CA LEU A 106 -12.35 9.54 5.20
C LEU A 106 -12.42 10.92 4.57
N ASP A 107 -11.65 11.89 5.09
CA ASP A 107 -11.56 13.23 4.55
C ASP A 107 -10.90 13.26 3.16
N VAL A 108 -9.82 12.50 2.98
CA VAL A 108 -9.14 12.34 1.68
C VAL A 108 -10.07 11.74 0.63
N LEU A 109 -10.88 10.75 1.02
CA LEU A 109 -11.87 10.12 0.14
C LEU A 109 -13.12 10.97 -0.08
N LYS A 110 -13.21 12.15 0.55
CA LYS A 110 -14.36 13.05 0.50
C LYS A 110 -15.68 12.36 0.89
N THR A 111 -15.61 11.48 1.89
CA THR A 111 -16.78 10.76 2.40
C THR A 111 -17.81 11.72 2.95
N PRO A 112 -19.12 11.56 2.62
CA PRO A 112 -20.19 12.40 3.16
C PRO A 112 -20.17 12.47 4.69
N ALA A 113 -20.42 13.64 5.27
CA ALA A 113 -20.22 13.91 6.70
C ALA A 113 -21.01 12.97 7.64
N ASN A 114 -22.22 12.58 7.26
CA ASN A 114 -23.04 11.63 8.01
C ASN A 114 -22.43 10.24 8.05
N ILE A 115 -21.95 9.74 6.91
CA ILE A 115 -21.29 8.42 6.79
C ILE A 115 -19.93 8.46 7.49
N SER A 116 -19.17 9.54 7.29
CA SER A 116 -17.86 9.72 7.93
C SER A 116 -17.99 9.70 9.46
N LYS A 117 -18.97 10.39 10.02
CA LYS A 117 -19.20 10.41 11.47
C LYS A 117 -19.57 9.01 12.01
N GLU A 118 -20.52 8.34 11.39
CA GLU A 118 -20.96 7.01 11.81
C GLU A 118 -19.81 5.98 11.73
N THR A 119 -19.08 5.97 10.62
CA THR A 119 -17.92 5.08 10.42
C THR A 119 -16.84 5.34 11.48
N LEU A 120 -16.52 6.62 11.73
CA LEU A 120 -15.51 7.02 12.70
C LEU A 120 -15.90 6.59 14.12
N ASP A 121 -17.13 6.85 14.53
CA ASP A 121 -17.60 6.51 15.88
C ASP A 121 -17.62 4.99 16.08
N ASN A 122 -18.02 4.21 15.08
CA ASN A 122 -17.98 2.74 15.11
C ASN A 122 -16.54 2.20 15.19
N VAL A 123 -15.61 2.74 14.42
CA VAL A 123 -14.20 2.31 14.46
C VAL A 123 -13.59 2.59 15.83
N LEU A 124 -13.78 3.81 16.36
CA LEU A 124 -13.24 4.18 17.68
C LEU A 124 -13.83 3.33 18.80
N LEU A 125 -15.12 3.04 18.76
CA LEU A 125 -15.79 2.17 19.73
C LEU A 125 -15.25 0.74 19.66
N ASN A 126 -15.13 0.16 18.46
CA ASN A 126 -14.62 -1.19 18.27
C ASN A 126 -13.17 -1.38 18.73
N LEU A 127 -12.39 -0.32 18.67
CA LEU A 127 -11.01 -0.29 19.16
C LEU A 127 -10.88 0.10 20.64
N GLY A 128 -11.99 0.42 21.33
CA GLY A 128 -11.97 0.91 22.70
C GLY A 128 -11.31 2.28 22.87
N MET A 129 -11.25 3.06 21.80
CA MET A 129 -10.59 4.37 21.72
C MET A 129 -11.54 5.57 21.80
N ASP A 130 -12.82 5.33 21.97
CA ASP A 130 -13.87 6.35 22.11
C ASP A 130 -13.57 7.36 23.22
N LYS A 131 -12.91 6.91 24.31
CA LYS A 131 -12.52 7.74 25.45
C LYS A 131 -11.32 8.65 25.20
N PHE A 132 -10.55 8.39 24.15
CA PHE A 132 -9.32 9.11 23.80
C PHE A 132 -9.47 9.94 22.51
N ALA A 133 -10.64 9.98 21.98
CA ALA A 133 -10.91 10.67 20.71
C ALA A 133 -11.18 12.17 20.88
#